data_0542b58f29e8fa1ba13e7e0b347a62c6
#
_entry.id   0542b58f29e8fa1ba13e7e0b347a62c6
#
_cell.length_a   1.000
_cell.length_b   1.000
_cell.length_c   1.000
_cell.angle_alpha   90.00
_cell.angle_beta   90.00
_cell.angle_gamma   90.00
#
_symmetry.space_group_name_H-M   'P 1'
#
loop_
_entity.id
_entity.type
_entity.pdbx_description
1 polymer ?
#
loop_
_entity_poly.entity_id
_entity_poly.type
_entity_poly.pdbx_seq_one_letter_code
_entity_poly.pdbx_strand_id
1 'polypeptide(L)'
;CALPILLCVLPALAANIKIKGAVKDKLSKEPLIGATIRLLGTQAGAVTDMEGNFELNSMGVLEGMYDIEIKYVGYKTEVRRKVRVENGKLVILNLELETDAQELADVVVVAKKNRENENMLLLEQQKAVIAVQSVGVRELSRKGVSDAEGAVTKVAGVSKQDGVKNVFIRGLGDRYNATTFNGFALPSEDPEYKNISLDFFGTDIIQSVGVNKAFNAGGSSDVGGATIDIVSKELIGSGHLGFGISGGLNTQTVAADFLKQDGVNFMGFANRTEHADENSWNFRNKLDPSAQHLQINRSYSISGGKRFYVGKNKNPLSFFLTAGHTTDYQYTDEIIRNTTTSGTVYKDMNGKKYAENISQLALANVDFDMQNRHHISYNLMMIHANTQSVGDYNGKNSIFSDDYENLGFTRRQQTNDNMLIVNQLMTNWGLTKSLSLDAGASYNMVKGYEPDRRINNLTKRKTAIRC
;
A
#
# COMPACT_ATOMS: atom_id res chain seq x y z
N CYS A 1 20.98 -24.09 -41.84
CA CYS A 1 20.34 -25.22 -41.14
C CYS A 1 19.73 -24.72 -39.85
N ALA A 2 18.46 -24.42 -39.88
CA ALA A 2 17.69 -24.08 -38.69
C ALA A 2 16.88 -25.30 -38.26
N LEU A 3 17.15 -25.76 -37.06
CA LEU A 3 16.40 -26.88 -36.43
C LEU A 3 15.23 -26.26 -35.67
N PRO A 4 13.97 -26.64 -35.91
CA PRO A 4 12.86 -26.18 -35.09
C PRO A 4 12.83 -27.05 -33.81
N ILE A 5 12.99 -26.41 -32.65
CA ILE A 5 12.70 -27.01 -31.34
C ILE A 5 11.19 -27.08 -31.22
N LEU A 6 10.67 -28.30 -31.43
CA LEU A 6 9.27 -28.65 -31.19
C LEU A 6 9.06 -28.73 -29.66
N LEU A 7 8.53 -27.66 -29.06
CA LEU A 7 8.12 -27.65 -27.66
C LEU A 7 6.81 -28.44 -27.56
N CYS A 8 6.90 -29.73 -27.19
CA CYS A 8 5.73 -30.54 -26.80
C CYS A 8 5.15 -29.92 -25.49
N VAL A 9 4.16 -29.07 -25.62
CA VAL A 9 3.28 -28.69 -24.52
C VAL A 9 2.33 -29.87 -24.30
N LEU A 10 2.69 -30.75 -23.37
CA LEU A 10 1.72 -31.70 -22.79
C LEU A 10 0.68 -30.85 -22.04
N PRO A 11 -0.63 -30.95 -22.34
CA PRO A 11 -1.64 -30.39 -21.49
C PRO A 11 -1.57 -31.13 -20.14
N ALA A 12 -1.04 -30.48 -19.11
CA ALA A 12 -1.24 -30.93 -17.75
C ALA A 12 -2.75 -30.90 -17.51
N LEU A 13 -3.38 -32.05 -17.45
CA LEU A 13 -4.75 -32.25 -16.97
C LEU A 13 -4.74 -31.74 -15.53
N ALA A 14 -5.08 -30.48 -15.32
CA ALA A 14 -5.23 -29.87 -14.01
C ALA A 14 -6.44 -30.53 -13.35
N ALA A 15 -6.18 -31.52 -12.50
CA ALA A 15 -7.20 -32.15 -11.67
C ALA A 15 -7.78 -31.06 -10.76
N ASN A 16 -9.08 -30.84 -10.82
CA ASN A 16 -9.81 -29.87 -10.00
C ASN A 16 -10.56 -30.64 -8.92
N ILE A 17 -10.04 -30.60 -7.70
CA ILE A 17 -10.68 -31.21 -6.54
C ILE A 17 -11.56 -30.18 -5.82
N LYS A 18 -12.73 -30.62 -5.34
CA LYS A 18 -13.67 -29.83 -4.57
C LYS A 18 -14.04 -30.55 -3.29
N ILE A 19 -13.74 -29.94 -2.15
CA ILE A 19 -14.13 -30.43 -0.83
C ILE A 19 -14.93 -29.33 -0.16
N LYS A 20 -16.15 -29.61 0.25
CA LYS A 20 -17.02 -28.70 1.00
C LYS A 20 -17.44 -29.33 2.30
N GLY A 21 -17.81 -28.51 3.28
CA GLY A 21 -18.35 -29.00 4.53
C GLY A 21 -18.53 -27.92 5.56
N ALA A 22 -18.85 -28.33 6.77
CA ALA A 22 -19.01 -27.43 7.91
C ALA A 22 -18.20 -27.97 9.10
N VAL A 23 -17.67 -27.03 9.90
CA VAL A 23 -16.98 -27.33 11.15
C VAL A 23 -17.78 -26.72 12.31
N LYS A 24 -18.15 -27.56 13.28
CA LYS A 24 -18.97 -27.18 14.43
C LYS A 24 -18.31 -27.63 15.74
N ASP A 25 -18.67 -26.97 16.82
CA ASP A 25 -18.38 -27.44 18.18
C ASP A 25 -19.16 -28.72 18.47
N LYS A 26 -18.49 -29.69 19.05
CA LYS A 26 -19.10 -31.01 19.34
C LYS A 26 -20.18 -30.94 20.40
N LEU A 27 -20.07 -30.03 21.37
CA LEU A 27 -21.00 -29.89 22.51
C LEU A 27 -22.10 -28.89 22.23
N SER A 28 -21.74 -27.64 21.86
CA SER A 28 -22.68 -26.57 21.61
C SER A 28 -23.36 -26.61 20.26
N LYS A 29 -22.79 -27.38 19.30
CA LYS A 29 -23.20 -27.42 17.87
C LYS A 29 -23.09 -26.07 17.16
N GLU A 30 -22.49 -25.08 17.79
CA GLU A 30 -22.23 -23.78 17.19
C GLU A 30 -21.21 -23.86 16.06
N PRO A 31 -21.35 -23.06 15.00
CA PRO A 31 -20.40 -23.03 13.90
C PRO A 31 -19.04 -22.47 14.36
N LEU A 32 -17.94 -23.11 13.99
CA LEU A 32 -16.58 -22.67 14.29
C LEU A 32 -16.05 -21.82 13.15
N ILE A 33 -16.06 -20.50 13.34
CA ILE A 33 -15.66 -19.49 12.37
C ILE A 33 -14.13 -19.32 12.37
N GLY A 34 -13.50 -19.46 11.22
CA GLY A 34 -12.04 -19.28 11.12
C GLY A 34 -11.24 -20.57 11.39
N ALA A 35 -11.89 -21.73 11.48
CA ALA A 35 -11.20 -23.00 11.56
C ALA A 35 -10.42 -23.27 10.25
N THR A 36 -9.17 -23.72 10.38
CA THR A 36 -8.28 -24.00 9.25
C THR A 36 -8.35 -25.44 8.85
N ILE A 37 -8.59 -25.71 7.58
CA ILE A 37 -8.63 -27.04 6.96
C ILE A 37 -7.44 -27.16 6.01
N ARG A 38 -6.60 -28.18 6.18
CA ARG A 38 -5.42 -28.42 5.36
C ARG A 38 -5.41 -29.85 4.82
N LEU A 39 -5.16 -29.98 3.53
CA LEU A 39 -4.89 -31.27 2.89
C LEU A 39 -3.41 -31.62 3.09
N LEU A 40 -3.10 -32.59 3.97
CA LEU A 40 -1.72 -32.95 4.31
C LEU A 40 -0.97 -33.49 3.08
N GLY A 41 0.29 -33.09 2.95
CA GLY A 41 1.12 -33.43 1.78
C GLY A 41 0.92 -32.51 0.58
N THR A 42 0.06 -31.47 0.69
CA THR A 42 -0.18 -30.47 -0.35
C THR A 42 -0.16 -29.05 0.24
N GLN A 43 -0.24 -28.06 -0.62
CA GLN A 43 -0.42 -26.66 -0.19
C GLN A 43 -1.91 -26.23 -0.16
N ALA A 44 -2.82 -27.17 -0.45
CA ALA A 44 -4.24 -26.88 -0.49
C ALA A 44 -4.82 -26.74 0.92
N GLY A 45 -5.56 -25.67 1.16
CA GLY A 45 -6.24 -25.40 2.42
C GLY A 45 -7.41 -24.46 2.26
N ALA A 46 -8.28 -24.43 3.25
CA ALA A 46 -9.43 -23.54 3.34
C ALA A 46 -9.64 -23.08 4.79
N VAL A 47 -10.44 -22.05 4.96
CA VAL A 47 -10.85 -21.52 6.28
C VAL A 47 -12.37 -21.47 6.31
N THR A 48 -12.99 -21.76 7.45
CA THR A 48 -14.44 -21.68 7.60
C THR A 48 -14.95 -20.25 7.60
N ASP A 49 -16.12 -20.04 6.97
CA ASP A 49 -16.87 -18.80 6.94
C ASP A 49 -17.64 -18.53 8.26
N MET A 50 -18.55 -17.55 8.23
CA MET A 50 -19.34 -17.12 9.39
C MET A 50 -20.36 -18.17 9.85
N GLU A 51 -20.80 -19.03 8.96
CA GLU A 51 -21.71 -20.14 9.20
C GLU A 51 -20.95 -21.43 9.51
N GLY A 52 -19.62 -21.37 9.62
CA GLY A 52 -18.74 -22.50 9.85
C GLY A 52 -18.52 -23.38 8.62
N ASN A 53 -18.97 -22.97 7.43
CA ASN A 53 -18.79 -23.71 6.20
C ASN A 53 -17.41 -23.44 5.58
N PHE A 54 -16.87 -24.42 4.85
CA PHE A 54 -15.65 -24.26 4.08
C PHE A 54 -15.78 -24.84 2.68
N GLU A 55 -15.04 -24.24 1.76
CA GLU A 55 -14.88 -24.74 0.40
C GLU A 55 -13.40 -24.76 0.05
N LEU A 56 -12.84 -25.96 -0.17
CA LEU A 56 -11.49 -26.17 -0.63
C LEU A 56 -11.53 -26.52 -2.11
N ASN A 57 -11.11 -25.58 -2.94
CA ASN A 57 -10.93 -25.77 -4.37
C ASN A 57 -9.43 -25.72 -4.66
N SER A 58 -8.88 -26.77 -5.22
CA SER A 58 -7.46 -26.78 -5.59
C SER A 58 -7.25 -27.38 -6.97
N MET A 59 -6.47 -26.66 -7.79
CA MET A 59 -5.98 -27.14 -9.08
C MET A 59 -4.61 -27.77 -8.89
N GLY A 60 -4.36 -28.91 -9.54
CA GLY A 60 -3.04 -29.55 -9.54
C GLY A 60 -2.81 -30.55 -8.41
N VAL A 61 -3.80 -30.82 -7.57
CA VAL A 61 -3.77 -31.95 -6.63
C VAL A 61 -4.25 -33.20 -7.36
N LEU A 62 -3.44 -34.24 -7.35
CA LEU A 62 -3.77 -35.53 -8.02
C LEU A 62 -4.91 -36.23 -7.26
N GLU A 63 -5.70 -37.04 -7.97
CA GLU A 63 -6.65 -37.91 -7.30
C GLU A 63 -5.94 -38.96 -6.43
N GLY A 64 -6.50 -39.21 -5.25
CA GLY A 64 -5.87 -40.09 -4.29
C GLY A 64 -6.52 -40.10 -2.92
N MET A 65 -5.85 -40.74 -1.98
CA MET A 65 -6.24 -40.70 -0.57
C MET A 65 -5.38 -39.71 0.19
N TYR A 66 -6.03 -38.77 0.86
CA TYR A 66 -5.35 -37.73 1.63
C TYR A 66 -5.86 -37.69 3.07
N ASP A 67 -4.99 -37.25 3.94
CA ASP A 67 -5.36 -36.90 5.32
C ASP A 67 -5.69 -35.41 5.38
N ILE A 68 -6.81 -35.07 6.01
CA ILE A 68 -7.26 -33.68 6.17
C ILE A 68 -7.10 -33.31 7.63
N GLU A 69 -6.28 -32.31 7.88
CA GLU A 69 -6.04 -31.74 9.20
C GLU A 69 -6.95 -30.53 9.41
N ILE A 70 -7.64 -30.50 10.56
CA ILE A 70 -8.50 -29.39 10.95
C ILE A 70 -7.97 -28.83 12.27
N LYS A 71 -7.71 -27.51 12.29
CA LYS A 71 -7.23 -26.78 13.47
C LYS A 71 -8.11 -25.61 13.79
N TYR A 72 -8.43 -25.45 15.04
CA TYR A 72 -9.09 -24.27 15.58
C TYR A 72 -8.56 -23.97 16.97
N VAL A 73 -8.41 -22.68 17.30
CA VAL A 73 -7.85 -22.25 18.59
C VAL A 73 -8.74 -22.69 19.74
N GLY A 74 -8.18 -23.37 20.73
CA GLY A 74 -8.91 -23.92 21.88
C GLY A 74 -9.60 -25.26 21.63
N TYR A 75 -9.33 -25.92 20.49
CA TYR A 75 -9.87 -27.22 20.15
C TYR A 75 -8.77 -28.23 19.80
N LYS A 76 -9.01 -29.50 20.09
CA LYS A 76 -8.12 -30.59 19.68
C LYS A 76 -8.01 -30.63 18.17
N THR A 77 -6.76 -30.74 17.68
CA THR A 77 -6.54 -30.96 16.25
C THR A 77 -7.19 -32.26 15.80
N GLU A 78 -8.10 -32.20 14.86
CA GLU A 78 -8.73 -33.38 14.26
C GLU A 78 -8.05 -33.70 12.93
N VAL A 79 -7.77 -35.00 12.69
CA VAL A 79 -7.20 -35.49 11.42
C VAL A 79 -8.12 -36.55 10.86
N ARG A 80 -8.82 -36.23 9.77
CA ARG A 80 -9.61 -37.20 8.99
C ARG A 80 -8.70 -37.90 8.02
N ARG A 81 -8.43 -39.16 8.29
CA ARG A 81 -7.50 -40.00 7.51
C ARG A 81 -8.19 -40.64 6.32
N LYS A 82 -7.40 -40.80 5.25
CA LYS A 82 -7.79 -41.56 4.03
C LYS A 82 -9.07 -41.07 3.36
N VAL A 83 -9.23 -39.76 3.27
CA VAL A 83 -10.30 -39.13 2.49
C VAL A 83 -9.98 -39.31 1.01
N ARG A 84 -10.86 -39.99 0.28
CA ARG A 84 -10.70 -40.23 -1.15
C ARG A 84 -11.15 -38.98 -1.92
N VAL A 85 -10.24 -38.44 -2.68
CA VAL A 85 -10.48 -37.26 -3.52
C VAL A 85 -10.34 -37.68 -4.99
N GLU A 86 -11.39 -37.44 -5.77
CA GLU A 86 -11.45 -37.79 -7.20
C GLU A 86 -11.67 -36.51 -8.02
N ASN A 87 -11.10 -36.48 -9.22
CA ASN A 87 -11.21 -35.35 -10.11
C ASN A 87 -12.66 -35.05 -10.51
N GLY A 88 -13.09 -33.79 -10.31
CA GLY A 88 -14.44 -33.35 -10.64
C GLY A 88 -15.56 -33.78 -9.70
N LYS A 89 -15.26 -34.62 -8.68
CA LYS A 89 -16.26 -35.02 -7.69
C LYS A 89 -16.21 -34.11 -6.44
N LEU A 90 -17.41 -33.79 -5.93
CA LEU A 90 -17.56 -33.05 -4.68
C LEU A 90 -17.49 -34.00 -3.50
N VAL A 91 -16.57 -33.77 -2.56
CA VAL A 91 -16.49 -34.45 -1.27
C VAL A 91 -17.12 -33.56 -0.22
N ILE A 92 -18.12 -34.06 0.53
CA ILE A 92 -18.76 -33.33 1.62
C ILE A 92 -18.24 -33.88 2.96
N LEU A 93 -17.70 -32.97 3.80
CA LEU A 93 -17.12 -33.29 5.10
C LEU A 93 -17.71 -32.38 6.18
N ASN A 94 -18.62 -32.92 6.98
CA ASN A 94 -19.09 -32.26 8.18
C ASN A 94 -18.28 -32.74 9.39
N LEU A 95 -17.67 -31.81 10.09
CA LEU A 95 -16.67 -32.07 11.11
C LEU A 95 -17.09 -31.43 12.43
N GLU A 96 -16.86 -32.16 13.52
CA GLU A 96 -17.12 -31.68 14.87
C GLU A 96 -15.82 -31.70 15.64
N LEU A 97 -15.42 -30.54 16.19
CA LEU A 97 -14.21 -30.42 17.01
C LEU A 97 -14.56 -30.49 18.49
N GLU A 98 -13.70 -31.14 19.23
CA GLU A 98 -13.78 -31.23 20.69
C GLU A 98 -12.89 -30.18 21.35
N THR A 99 -13.43 -29.44 22.31
CA THR A 99 -12.68 -28.44 23.07
C THR A 99 -11.49 -29.11 23.79
N ASP A 100 -10.30 -28.54 23.69
CA ASP A 100 -9.14 -29.04 24.45
C ASP A 100 -9.11 -28.41 25.84
N ALA A 101 -9.70 -29.08 26.80
CA ALA A 101 -9.78 -28.60 28.18
C ALA A 101 -8.40 -28.52 28.88
N GLN A 102 -7.36 -29.15 28.32
CA GLN A 102 -6.01 -29.08 28.89
C GLN A 102 -5.20 -27.90 28.41
N GLU A 103 -5.50 -27.32 27.23
CA GLU A 103 -4.84 -26.11 26.72
C GLU A 103 -5.36 -24.80 27.36
N LEU A 104 -6.48 -24.84 28.06
CA LEU A 104 -7.06 -23.65 28.69
C LEU A 104 -6.32 -23.17 29.97
N ALA A 105 -5.32 -23.90 30.45
CA ALA A 105 -4.62 -23.52 31.69
C ALA A 105 -3.31 -22.72 31.47
N ASP A 106 -2.62 -22.80 30.31
CA ASP A 106 -1.27 -22.20 30.21
C ASP A 106 -0.76 -21.71 28.87
N VAL A 107 -1.54 -21.70 27.81
CA VAL A 107 -1.06 -21.13 26.53
C VAL A 107 -2.13 -20.25 25.89
N VAL A 108 -2.15 -18.98 26.30
CA VAL A 108 -2.69 -17.94 25.43
C VAL A 108 -1.71 -17.81 24.25
N VAL A 109 -1.84 -18.66 23.26
CA VAL A 109 -1.23 -18.41 21.96
C VAL A 109 -1.97 -17.20 21.38
N VAL A 110 -1.44 -16.02 21.62
CA VAL A 110 -1.82 -14.84 20.83
C VAL A 110 -1.27 -15.10 19.43
N ALA A 111 -2.03 -15.87 18.63
CA ALA A 111 -1.75 -15.98 17.23
C ALA A 111 -1.86 -14.55 16.68
N LYS A 112 -0.75 -14.00 16.18
CA LYS A 112 -0.76 -12.68 15.54
C LYS A 112 -1.86 -12.67 14.49
N LYS A 113 -2.76 -11.71 14.59
CA LYS A 113 -3.89 -11.56 13.70
C LYS A 113 -3.38 -11.19 12.30
N ASN A 114 -3.64 -12.05 11.32
CA ASN A 114 -3.27 -11.77 9.95
C ASN A 114 -4.26 -10.77 9.31
N ARG A 115 -4.01 -9.48 9.49
CA ARG A 115 -4.81 -8.37 8.94
C ARG A 115 -4.65 -8.19 7.43
N GLU A 116 -3.80 -8.95 6.77
CA GLU A 116 -3.78 -9.01 5.31
C GLU A 116 -5.02 -9.69 4.75
N ASN A 117 -5.68 -10.52 5.57
CA ASN A 117 -6.83 -11.32 5.17
C ASN A 117 -8.13 -10.57 5.46
N GLU A 118 -8.96 -10.43 4.45
CA GLU A 118 -10.27 -9.77 4.49
C GLU A 118 -11.18 -10.32 5.60
N ASN A 119 -11.23 -11.65 5.77
CA ASN A 119 -12.05 -12.28 6.82
C ASN A 119 -11.65 -11.86 8.23
N MET A 120 -10.35 -11.67 8.49
CA MET A 120 -9.89 -11.19 9.79
C MET A 120 -10.28 -9.74 10.03
N LEU A 121 -10.19 -8.90 9.00
CA LEU A 121 -10.61 -7.50 9.10
C LEU A 121 -12.11 -7.37 9.31
N LEU A 122 -12.91 -8.20 8.64
CA LEU A 122 -14.36 -8.26 8.85
C LEU A 122 -14.71 -8.68 10.28
N LEU A 123 -14.02 -9.68 10.84
CA LEU A 123 -14.20 -10.11 12.24
C LEU A 123 -13.79 -9.00 13.23
N GLU A 124 -12.68 -8.29 12.97
CA GLU A 124 -12.27 -7.14 13.78
C GLU A 124 -13.32 -6.02 13.69
N GLN A 125 -13.86 -5.75 12.50
CA GLN A 125 -14.88 -4.75 12.27
C GLN A 125 -16.19 -5.09 13.01
N GLN A 126 -16.60 -6.36 13.00
CA GLN A 126 -17.80 -6.82 13.75
C GLN A 126 -17.65 -6.69 15.27
N LYS A 127 -16.42 -6.90 15.79
CA LYS A 127 -16.12 -6.80 17.22
C LYS A 127 -15.76 -5.38 17.65
N ALA A 128 -15.53 -4.48 16.70
CA ALA A 128 -15.12 -3.11 16.99
C ALA A 128 -16.30 -2.33 17.63
N VAL A 129 -16.02 -1.65 18.73
CA VAL A 129 -16.98 -0.74 19.38
C VAL A 129 -17.30 0.46 18.48
N ILE A 130 -16.40 0.82 17.60
CA ILE A 130 -16.50 1.94 16.67
C ILE A 130 -16.47 1.40 15.24
N ALA A 131 -17.32 1.94 14.37
CA ALA A 131 -17.39 1.53 12.97
C ALA A 131 -16.14 1.97 12.20
N VAL A 132 -15.18 1.06 12.06
CA VAL A 132 -13.97 1.21 11.22
C VAL A 132 -14.14 0.38 9.96
N GLN A 133 -13.87 0.97 8.80
CA GLN A 133 -13.78 0.22 7.54
C GLN A 133 -12.30 -0.01 7.23
N SER A 134 -11.91 -1.27 7.14
CA SER A 134 -10.51 -1.64 6.86
C SER A 134 -10.41 -2.41 5.55
N VAL A 135 -9.34 -2.14 4.79
CA VAL A 135 -9.02 -2.83 3.54
C VAL A 135 -7.64 -3.47 3.69
N GLY A 136 -7.55 -4.77 3.50
CA GLY A 136 -6.31 -5.52 3.60
C GLY A 136 -5.51 -5.54 2.31
N VAL A 137 -4.18 -5.70 2.41
CA VAL A 137 -3.28 -5.68 1.25
C VAL A 137 -3.61 -6.74 0.20
N ARG A 138 -4.14 -7.90 0.60
CA ARG A 138 -4.56 -8.96 -0.35
C ARG A 138 -5.74 -8.53 -1.22
N GLU A 139 -6.69 -7.80 -0.66
CA GLU A 139 -7.79 -7.22 -1.42
C GLU A 139 -7.27 -6.14 -2.38
N LEU A 140 -6.34 -5.29 -1.93
CA LEU A 140 -5.72 -4.26 -2.74
C LEU A 140 -4.99 -4.85 -3.95
N SER A 141 -4.19 -5.87 -3.73
CA SER A 141 -3.46 -6.56 -4.81
C SER A 141 -4.41 -7.16 -5.86
N ARG A 142 -5.54 -7.76 -5.43
CA ARG A 142 -6.57 -8.28 -6.36
C ARG A 142 -7.27 -7.18 -7.16
N LYS A 143 -7.37 -5.98 -6.59
CA LYS A 143 -7.99 -4.80 -7.24
C LYS A 143 -6.99 -3.96 -8.04
N GLY A 144 -5.72 -4.39 -8.13
CA GLY A 144 -4.67 -3.66 -8.84
C GLY A 144 -4.29 -2.33 -8.19
N VAL A 145 -4.43 -2.21 -6.87
CA VAL A 145 -4.09 -1.02 -6.11
C VAL A 145 -2.67 -1.14 -5.57
N SER A 146 -1.85 -0.11 -5.76
CA SER A 146 -0.41 -0.10 -5.46
C SER A 146 -0.04 0.68 -4.19
N ASP A 147 -0.95 1.48 -3.64
CA ASP A 147 -0.66 2.41 -2.54
C ASP A 147 -1.86 2.63 -1.61
N ALA A 148 -1.62 3.36 -0.51
CA ALA A 148 -2.65 3.66 0.48
C ALA A 148 -3.73 4.61 -0.06
N GLU A 149 -3.40 5.51 -0.99
CA GLU A 149 -4.38 6.41 -1.58
C GLU A 149 -5.43 5.63 -2.36
N GLY A 150 -4.98 4.74 -3.25
CA GLY A 150 -5.86 3.84 -3.97
C GLY A 150 -6.67 2.92 -3.04
N ALA A 151 -6.08 2.50 -1.90
CA ALA A 151 -6.78 1.72 -0.88
C ALA A 151 -7.96 2.48 -0.28
N VAL A 152 -7.71 3.71 0.17
CA VAL A 152 -8.72 4.55 0.83
C VAL A 152 -9.85 4.94 -0.13
N THR A 153 -9.57 5.12 -1.41
CA THR A 153 -10.60 5.40 -2.44
C THR A 153 -11.57 4.24 -2.69
N LYS A 154 -11.25 3.02 -2.25
CA LYS A 154 -12.18 1.88 -2.29
C LYS A 154 -13.15 1.85 -1.11
N VAL A 155 -12.94 2.70 -0.12
CA VAL A 155 -13.81 2.83 1.05
C VAL A 155 -15.01 3.72 0.72
N ALA A 156 -16.22 3.28 1.07
CA ALA A 156 -17.44 4.04 0.79
C ALA A 156 -17.39 5.47 1.39
N GLY A 157 -17.80 6.48 0.61
CA GLY A 157 -17.82 7.87 1.04
C GLY A 157 -16.44 8.57 1.02
N VAL A 158 -15.46 7.95 0.36
CA VAL A 158 -14.18 8.56 0.04
C VAL A 158 -14.14 8.89 -1.45
N SER A 159 -13.68 10.06 -1.79
CA SER A 159 -13.47 10.50 -3.18
C SER A 159 -12.12 11.17 -3.32
N LYS A 160 -11.57 11.10 -4.53
CA LYS A 160 -10.36 11.81 -4.94
C LYS A 160 -10.71 12.75 -6.08
N GLN A 161 -10.07 13.91 -6.09
CA GLN A 161 -10.12 14.85 -7.17
C GLN A 161 -8.76 14.92 -7.86
N ASP A 162 -8.73 14.87 -9.17
CA ASP A 162 -7.49 14.98 -9.94
C ASP A 162 -6.80 16.32 -9.68
N GLY A 163 -5.49 16.28 -9.52
CA GLY A 163 -4.66 17.45 -9.25
C GLY A 163 -4.72 17.97 -7.80
N VAL A 164 -5.47 17.31 -6.92
CA VAL A 164 -5.48 17.62 -5.48
C VAL A 164 -4.77 16.50 -4.74
N LYS A 165 -3.80 16.86 -3.87
CA LYS A 165 -3.22 15.91 -2.92
C LYS A 165 -4.28 15.52 -1.90
N ASN A 166 -4.20 14.29 -1.40
CA ASN A 166 -5.10 13.73 -0.41
C ASN A 166 -6.55 13.52 -0.89
N VAL A 167 -7.32 12.85 -0.06
CA VAL A 167 -8.67 12.41 -0.35
C VAL A 167 -9.71 13.26 0.37
N PHE A 168 -10.92 13.29 -0.19
CA PHE A 168 -12.09 13.87 0.47
C PHE A 168 -12.91 12.77 1.11
N ILE A 169 -13.24 12.93 2.39
CA ILE A 169 -14.07 11.98 3.11
C ILE A 169 -15.39 12.66 3.47
N ARG A 170 -16.50 12.16 2.92
CA ARG A 170 -17.83 12.78 3.03
C ARG A 170 -17.82 14.26 2.61
N GLY A 171 -17.01 14.61 1.60
CA GLY A 171 -16.86 15.98 1.13
C GLY A 171 -15.92 16.85 1.95
N LEU A 172 -15.37 16.36 3.07
CA LEU A 172 -14.41 17.06 3.89
C LEU A 172 -12.98 16.77 3.41
N GLY A 173 -12.24 17.84 3.16
CA GLY A 173 -10.86 17.78 2.65
C GLY A 173 -9.82 17.53 3.75
N ASP A 174 -8.56 17.68 3.37
CA ASP A 174 -7.37 17.35 4.16
C ASP A 174 -7.38 17.90 5.59
N ARG A 175 -7.76 19.17 5.79
CA ARG A 175 -7.73 19.83 7.11
C ARG A 175 -8.63 19.19 8.16
N TYR A 176 -9.65 18.45 7.73
CA TYR A 176 -10.62 17.78 8.60
C TYR A 176 -10.33 16.31 8.83
N ASN A 177 -9.32 15.77 8.15
CA ASN A 177 -8.91 14.39 8.26
C ASN A 177 -7.61 14.27 9.08
N ALA A 178 -7.29 13.07 9.53
CA ALA A 178 -5.98 12.72 10.09
C ALA A 178 -5.45 11.44 9.47
N THR A 179 -4.13 11.41 9.25
CA THR A 179 -3.41 10.20 8.81
C THR A 179 -2.49 9.74 9.91
N THR A 180 -2.60 8.46 10.26
CA THR A 180 -1.75 7.81 11.26
C THR A 180 -1.04 6.60 10.64
N PHE A 181 0.09 6.22 11.24
CA PHE A 181 0.81 5.00 10.94
C PHE A 181 0.96 4.21 12.23
N ASN A 182 0.36 3.03 12.28
CA ASN A 182 0.23 2.22 13.50
C ASN A 182 -0.38 3.00 14.68
N GLY A 183 -1.35 3.86 14.41
CA GLY A 183 -2.01 4.69 15.43
C GLY A 183 -1.27 5.99 15.81
N PHE A 184 -0.07 6.25 15.30
CA PHE A 184 0.68 7.49 15.57
C PHE A 184 0.54 8.47 14.42
N ALA A 185 0.33 9.76 14.75
CA ALA A 185 0.24 10.83 13.75
C ALA A 185 1.55 10.97 12.97
N LEU A 186 1.42 11.25 11.67
CA LEU A 186 2.54 11.53 10.79
C LEU A 186 2.59 13.02 10.43
N PRO A 187 3.78 13.63 10.35
CA PRO A 187 3.94 14.98 9.83
C PRO A 187 3.75 15.00 8.30
N SER A 188 3.26 16.12 7.77
CA SER A 188 3.16 16.34 6.32
C SER A 188 4.51 16.75 5.72
N GLU A 189 4.77 16.33 4.49
CA GLU A 189 5.91 16.75 3.69
C GLU A 189 5.71 18.13 3.05
N ASP A 190 4.47 18.59 3.02
CA ASP A 190 4.08 19.83 2.37
C ASP A 190 3.36 20.73 3.40
N PRO A 191 3.88 21.94 3.68
CA PRO A 191 3.31 22.83 4.69
C PRO A 191 1.91 23.37 4.36
N GLU A 192 1.46 23.25 3.11
CA GLU A 192 0.11 23.63 2.70
C GLU A 192 -0.95 22.59 3.13
N TYR A 193 -0.53 21.36 3.44
CA TYR A 193 -1.38 20.24 3.82
C TYR A 193 -1.15 19.80 5.26
N LYS A 194 -2.23 19.39 5.93
CA LYS A 194 -2.17 18.85 7.29
C LYS A 194 -1.61 17.44 7.32
N ASN A 195 -2.00 16.62 6.35
CA ASN A 195 -1.65 15.22 6.30
C ASN A 195 -0.62 14.92 5.20
N ILE A 196 0.21 13.93 5.45
CA ILE A 196 1.13 13.39 4.46
C ILE A 196 0.36 12.79 3.28
N SER A 197 0.93 12.86 2.09
CA SER A 197 0.36 12.26 0.89
C SER A 197 0.29 10.73 1.00
N LEU A 198 -0.90 10.16 0.75
CA LEU A 198 -1.16 8.72 0.93
C LEU A 198 -0.50 7.86 -0.15
N ASP A 199 -0.16 8.42 -1.30
CA ASP A 199 0.56 7.76 -2.39
C ASP A 199 2.01 7.36 -2.02
N PHE A 200 2.58 7.96 -0.98
CA PHE A 200 3.90 7.57 -0.46
C PHE A 200 3.94 6.15 0.11
N PHE A 201 2.79 5.66 0.58
CA PHE A 201 2.70 4.36 1.24
C PHE A 201 2.34 3.27 0.23
N GLY A 202 3.36 2.66 -0.36
CA GLY A 202 3.18 1.51 -1.26
C GLY A 202 2.70 0.25 -0.53
N THR A 203 1.97 -0.62 -1.23
CA THR A 203 1.44 -1.88 -0.67
C THR A 203 2.52 -2.84 -0.17
N ASP A 204 3.79 -2.62 -0.50
CA ASP A 204 4.92 -3.43 -0.03
C ASP A 204 5.17 -3.28 1.48
N ILE A 205 4.80 -2.14 2.08
CA ILE A 205 4.95 -1.88 3.52
C ILE A 205 3.63 -1.93 4.29
N ILE A 206 2.49 -1.98 3.61
CA ILE A 206 1.15 -1.94 4.21
C ILE A 206 0.64 -3.34 4.48
N GLN A 207 0.11 -3.60 5.67
CA GLN A 207 -0.68 -4.78 6.00
C GLN A 207 -2.18 -4.52 5.73
N SER A 208 -2.68 -3.38 6.22
CA SER A 208 -4.05 -2.92 6.01
C SER A 208 -4.16 -1.41 6.15
N VAL A 209 -5.23 -0.84 5.61
CA VAL A 209 -5.60 0.57 5.80
C VAL A 209 -6.99 0.61 6.43
N GLY A 210 -7.09 1.24 7.59
CA GLY A 210 -8.33 1.45 8.30
C GLY A 210 -8.83 2.89 8.14
N VAL A 211 -10.13 3.07 7.90
CA VAL A 211 -10.77 4.39 7.83
C VAL A 211 -11.85 4.47 8.90
N ASN A 212 -11.58 5.25 9.92
CA ASN A 212 -12.53 5.53 11.00
C ASN A 212 -13.23 6.87 10.75
N LYS A 213 -14.53 6.80 10.49
CA LYS A 213 -15.38 7.96 10.20
C LYS A 213 -16.23 8.40 11.40
N ALA A 214 -16.04 7.77 12.54
CA ALA A 214 -16.72 8.08 13.78
C ALA A 214 -15.75 8.76 14.76
N PHE A 215 -16.28 9.63 15.62
CA PHE A 215 -15.48 10.21 16.69
C PHE A 215 -14.97 9.11 17.63
N ASN A 216 -13.69 9.21 17.97
CA ASN A 216 -13.04 8.34 18.95
C ASN A 216 -12.32 9.21 19.98
N ALA A 217 -12.63 9.02 21.25
CA ALA A 217 -12.00 9.77 22.36
C ALA A 217 -10.48 9.55 22.47
N GLY A 218 -9.93 8.45 21.92
CA GLY A 218 -8.51 8.21 21.83
C GLY A 218 -7.84 8.84 20.60
N GLY A 219 -8.61 9.46 19.69
CA GLY A 219 -8.11 10.13 18.51
C GLY A 219 -7.85 11.62 18.71
N SER A 220 -7.33 12.27 17.68
CA SER A 220 -7.13 13.72 17.70
C SER A 220 -8.46 14.45 17.68
N SER A 221 -8.60 15.52 18.51
CA SER A 221 -9.83 16.30 18.63
C SER A 221 -10.11 17.22 17.44
N ASP A 222 -9.13 17.44 16.57
CA ASP A 222 -9.21 18.29 15.38
C ASP A 222 -9.68 17.55 14.13
N VAL A 223 -10.19 16.32 14.28
CA VAL A 223 -10.69 15.48 13.18
C VAL A 223 -12.20 15.55 13.10
N GLY A 224 -12.70 16.21 12.05
CA GLY A 224 -14.14 16.29 11.75
C GLY A 224 -14.61 15.33 10.64
N GLY A 225 -13.68 14.80 9.85
CA GLY A 225 -13.94 13.90 8.73
C GLY A 225 -13.71 12.43 9.09
N ALA A 226 -12.47 11.99 8.99
CA ALA A 226 -12.06 10.64 9.36
C ALA A 226 -10.58 10.57 9.76
N THR A 227 -10.24 9.51 10.52
CA THR A 227 -8.87 9.08 10.74
C THR A 227 -8.56 7.92 9.80
N ILE A 228 -7.50 8.06 9.01
CA ILE A 228 -6.94 7.02 8.14
C ILE A 228 -5.74 6.43 8.87
N ASP A 229 -5.82 5.16 9.27
CA ASP A 229 -4.72 4.46 9.93
C ASP A 229 -4.09 3.45 8.99
N ILE A 230 -2.80 3.62 8.72
CA ILE A 230 -2.00 2.72 7.89
C ILE A 230 -1.28 1.77 8.84
N VAL A 231 -1.58 0.48 8.73
CA VAL A 231 -0.93 -0.56 9.53
C VAL A 231 0.22 -1.18 8.75
N SER A 232 1.40 -1.19 9.36
CA SER A 232 2.61 -1.74 8.74
C SER A 232 2.58 -3.26 8.63
N LYS A 233 3.27 -3.79 7.61
CA LYS A 233 3.55 -5.22 7.51
C LYS A 233 4.44 -5.70 8.64
N GLU A 234 4.18 -6.93 9.05
CA GLU A 234 4.96 -7.67 10.03
C GLU A 234 5.15 -9.13 9.56
N LEU A 235 6.05 -9.86 10.21
CA LEU A 235 6.24 -11.28 9.87
C LEU A 235 5.03 -12.12 10.29
N ILE A 236 4.41 -12.76 9.30
CA ILE A 236 3.36 -13.76 9.50
C ILE A 236 3.98 -15.15 9.35
N GLY A 237 3.81 -16.00 10.37
CA GLY A 237 4.37 -17.35 10.38
C GLY A 237 5.80 -17.43 10.91
N SER A 238 6.56 -18.46 10.49
CA SER A 238 7.90 -18.76 10.99
C SER A 238 9.03 -18.16 10.16
N GLY A 239 8.76 -17.84 8.90
CA GLY A 239 9.72 -17.25 7.98
C GLY A 239 9.07 -16.87 6.66
N HIS A 240 9.66 -15.88 6.00
CA HIS A 240 9.25 -15.36 4.71
C HIS A 240 10.47 -14.93 3.91
N LEU A 241 10.46 -15.15 2.62
CA LEU A 241 11.41 -14.58 1.66
C LEU A 241 10.64 -14.35 0.36
N GLY A 242 10.70 -13.13 -0.14
CA GLY A 242 10.01 -12.73 -1.36
C GLY A 242 10.86 -11.79 -2.20
N PHE A 243 10.78 -11.97 -3.52
CA PHE A 243 11.36 -11.07 -4.51
C PHE A 243 10.26 -10.70 -5.49
N GLY A 244 10.17 -9.42 -5.80
CA GLY A 244 9.22 -8.89 -6.77
C GLY A 244 9.95 -8.11 -7.86
N ILE A 245 9.58 -8.38 -9.11
CA ILE A 245 9.97 -7.56 -10.26
C ILE A 245 8.71 -7.35 -11.08
N SER A 246 8.41 -6.10 -11.39
CA SER A 246 7.32 -5.77 -12.28
C SER A 246 7.74 -4.71 -13.29
N GLY A 247 7.08 -4.72 -14.44
CA GLY A 247 7.27 -3.75 -15.49
C GLY A 247 5.96 -3.47 -16.21
N GLY A 248 5.81 -2.24 -16.69
CA GLY A 248 4.61 -1.81 -17.40
C GLY A 248 4.92 -0.74 -18.44
N LEU A 249 4.03 -0.62 -19.40
CA LEU A 249 4.08 0.40 -20.44
C LEU A 249 2.73 1.09 -20.52
N ASN A 250 2.75 2.42 -20.51
CA ASN A 250 1.58 3.20 -20.89
C ASN A 250 1.75 3.62 -22.36
N THR A 251 0.85 3.18 -23.22
CA THR A 251 0.95 3.42 -24.67
C THR A 251 0.92 4.90 -25.03
N GLN A 252 0.18 5.72 -24.29
CA GLN A 252 0.15 7.18 -24.49
C GLN A 252 1.48 7.81 -24.08
N THR A 253 2.07 7.38 -22.98
CA THR A 253 3.38 7.86 -22.48
C THR A 253 4.50 7.48 -23.46
N VAL A 254 4.50 6.25 -23.96
CA VAL A 254 5.52 5.76 -24.92
C VAL A 254 5.36 6.43 -26.28
N ALA A 255 4.13 6.75 -26.71
CA ALA A 255 3.87 7.45 -27.98
C ALA A 255 4.16 8.95 -27.92
N ALA A 256 4.28 9.53 -26.73
CA ALA A 256 4.62 10.93 -26.56
C ALA A 256 6.12 11.19 -26.75
N ASP A 257 6.47 12.39 -27.25
CA ASP A 257 7.83 12.92 -27.18
C ASP A 257 8.14 13.33 -25.74
N PHE A 258 8.42 12.33 -24.91
CA PHE A 258 8.52 12.52 -23.46
C PHE A 258 9.68 13.42 -23.10
N LEU A 259 9.40 14.48 -22.35
CA LEU A 259 10.38 15.43 -21.86
C LEU A 259 10.76 15.11 -20.40
N LYS A 260 12.07 15.00 -20.16
CA LYS A 260 12.63 14.79 -18.83
C LYS A 260 13.52 15.95 -18.42
N GLN A 261 13.33 16.42 -17.18
CA GLN A 261 14.22 17.38 -16.55
C GLN A 261 15.52 16.69 -16.09
N ASP A 262 16.65 17.40 -16.20
CA ASP A 262 17.94 16.97 -15.64
C ASP A 262 18.00 17.24 -14.12
N GLY A 263 18.93 16.59 -13.42
CA GLY A 263 19.28 16.90 -12.04
C GLY A 263 18.86 15.88 -10.99
N VAL A 264 18.35 14.70 -11.42
CA VAL A 264 18.03 13.59 -10.51
C VAL A 264 18.76 12.33 -10.96
N ASN A 265 19.36 11.60 -10.01
CA ASN A 265 20.03 10.34 -10.29
C ASN A 265 19.04 9.17 -10.41
N PHE A 266 19.54 7.98 -10.75
CA PHE A 266 18.73 6.77 -10.88
C PHE A 266 17.96 6.41 -9.61
N MET A 267 18.50 6.73 -8.44
CA MET A 267 17.87 6.49 -7.14
C MET A 267 16.92 7.62 -6.72
N GLY A 268 16.63 8.58 -7.59
CA GLY A 268 15.68 9.65 -7.27
C GLY A 268 16.25 10.80 -6.45
N PHE A 269 17.52 10.76 -6.04
CA PHE A 269 18.11 11.86 -5.29
C PHE A 269 18.43 13.03 -6.21
N ALA A 270 17.90 14.21 -5.85
CA ALA A 270 18.11 15.43 -6.62
C ALA A 270 19.45 16.07 -6.32
N ASN A 271 20.04 16.71 -7.33
CA ASN A 271 21.20 17.57 -7.17
C ASN A 271 20.81 18.79 -6.36
N ARG A 272 21.62 19.15 -5.37
CA ARG A 272 21.44 20.39 -4.61
C ARG A 272 21.93 21.57 -5.42
N THR A 273 21.12 22.63 -5.45
CA THR A 273 21.56 23.94 -5.96
C THR A 273 22.42 24.60 -4.89
N GLU A 274 23.64 25.01 -5.24
CA GLU A 274 24.52 25.73 -4.33
C GLU A 274 24.38 27.23 -4.55
N HIS A 275 24.18 27.97 -3.46
CA HIS A 275 24.31 29.41 -3.45
C HIS A 275 25.79 29.78 -3.55
N ALA A 276 26.17 30.54 -4.56
CA ALA A 276 27.52 31.09 -4.65
C ALA A 276 27.65 32.33 -3.75
N ASP A 277 26.62 33.17 -3.70
CA ASP A 277 26.41 34.30 -2.79
C ASP A 277 24.94 34.67 -2.76
N GLU A 278 24.53 35.70 -1.98
CA GLU A 278 23.12 36.11 -1.82
C GLU A 278 22.42 36.52 -3.12
N ASN A 279 23.16 36.87 -4.16
CA ASN A 279 22.63 37.35 -5.43
C ASN A 279 22.97 36.43 -6.63
N SER A 280 23.66 35.33 -6.41
CA SER A 280 24.14 34.43 -7.45
C SER A 280 23.69 32.99 -7.21
N TRP A 281 23.00 32.44 -8.20
CA TRP A 281 22.53 31.05 -8.19
C TRP A 281 23.33 30.24 -9.21
N ASN A 282 23.97 29.19 -8.76
CA ASN A 282 24.67 28.25 -9.65
C ASN A 282 23.75 27.06 -9.94
N PHE A 283 23.07 27.10 -11.08
CA PHE A 283 22.26 25.97 -11.54
C PHE A 283 23.15 24.92 -12.19
N ARG A 284 23.28 23.76 -11.57
CA ARG A 284 24.02 22.61 -12.12
C ARG A 284 23.23 21.85 -13.19
N ASN A 285 21.91 22.03 -13.22
CA ASN A 285 21.02 21.31 -14.11
C ASN A 285 20.85 22.07 -15.43
N LYS A 286 20.71 21.33 -16.53
CA LYS A 286 20.42 21.93 -17.85
C LYS A 286 19.09 22.67 -17.81
N LEU A 287 19.04 23.80 -18.51
CA LEU A 287 17.83 24.64 -18.59
C LEU A 287 16.75 23.95 -19.43
N ASP A 288 17.12 23.33 -20.53
CA ASP A 288 16.20 22.65 -21.42
C ASP A 288 16.05 21.19 -21.04
N PRO A 289 14.80 20.68 -20.98
CA PRO A 289 14.55 19.27 -20.77
C PRO A 289 15.03 18.45 -21.97
N SER A 290 15.44 17.23 -21.72
CA SER A 290 15.84 16.29 -22.77
C SER A 290 14.70 15.40 -23.19
N ALA A 291 14.62 15.08 -24.49
CA ALA A 291 13.68 14.07 -24.97
C ALA A 291 14.15 12.67 -24.54
N GLN A 292 13.22 11.88 -24.03
CA GLN A 292 13.45 10.48 -23.71
C GLN A 292 12.59 9.58 -24.57
N HIS A 293 13.16 8.48 -25.05
CA HIS A 293 12.44 7.43 -25.75
C HIS A 293 12.28 6.22 -24.85
N LEU A 294 11.16 5.52 -24.97
CA LEU A 294 10.86 4.27 -24.28
C LEU A 294 10.80 4.39 -22.75
N GLN A 295 9.70 4.95 -22.26
CA GLN A 295 9.40 5.04 -20.81
C GLN A 295 8.82 3.72 -20.34
N ILE A 296 9.60 2.96 -19.57
CA ILE A 296 9.19 1.69 -18.98
C ILE A 296 9.02 1.89 -17.48
N ASN A 297 7.80 1.73 -17.00
CA ASN A 297 7.52 1.64 -15.57
C ASN A 297 8.13 0.37 -15.02
N ARG A 298 8.82 0.45 -13.90
CA ARG A 298 9.53 -0.68 -13.30
C ARG A 298 9.45 -0.61 -11.79
N SER A 299 9.31 -1.77 -11.18
CA SER A 299 9.35 -1.91 -9.75
C SER A 299 10.16 -3.14 -9.34
N TYR A 300 10.93 -2.98 -8.29
CA TYR A 300 11.74 -4.03 -7.68
C TYR A 300 11.43 -4.07 -6.21
N SER A 301 11.16 -5.24 -5.66
CA SER A 301 10.98 -5.40 -4.23
C SER A 301 11.66 -6.65 -3.70
N ILE A 302 12.08 -6.56 -2.45
CA ILE A 302 12.62 -7.66 -1.67
C ILE A 302 11.96 -7.63 -0.30
N SER A 303 11.53 -8.79 0.18
CA SER A 303 11.05 -8.93 1.54
C SER A 303 11.58 -10.19 2.16
N GLY A 304 11.86 -10.15 3.46
CA GLY A 304 12.35 -11.31 4.18
C GLY A 304 12.09 -11.20 5.67
N GLY A 305 11.95 -12.34 6.32
CA GLY A 305 11.77 -12.39 7.75
C GLY A 305 11.99 -13.77 8.33
N LYS A 306 12.32 -13.81 9.61
CA LYS A 306 12.53 -15.06 10.33
C LYS A 306 12.10 -14.90 11.79
N ARG A 307 11.48 -15.94 12.32
CA ARG A 307 11.14 -16.06 13.73
C ARG A 307 12.15 -16.97 14.43
N PHE A 308 12.65 -16.51 15.53
CA PHE A 308 13.53 -17.25 16.45
C PHE A 308 12.82 -17.44 17.79
N TYR A 309 13.26 -18.40 18.55
CA TYR A 309 12.75 -18.66 19.91
C TYR A 309 13.87 -18.48 20.90
N VAL A 310 13.70 -17.56 21.86
CA VAL A 310 14.75 -17.11 22.78
C VAL A 310 14.41 -17.51 24.22
N GLY A 311 15.42 -17.92 24.95
CA GLY A 311 15.33 -18.25 26.39
C GLY A 311 14.68 -19.59 26.69
N LYS A 312 14.58 -19.91 27.98
CA LYS A 312 14.01 -21.17 28.48
C LYS A 312 12.52 -21.33 28.12
N ASN A 313 11.79 -20.22 28.06
CA ASN A 313 10.36 -20.18 27.75
C ASN A 313 10.07 -20.15 26.25
N LYS A 314 11.10 -20.27 25.40
CA LYS A 314 10.98 -20.23 23.94
C LYS A 314 10.15 -19.02 23.43
N ASN A 315 10.44 -17.85 23.98
CA ASN A 315 9.76 -16.61 23.59
C ASN A 315 10.04 -16.28 22.12
N PRO A 316 9.03 -16.04 21.27
CA PRO A 316 9.24 -15.71 19.87
C PRO A 316 9.82 -14.31 19.70
N LEU A 317 10.89 -14.23 18.93
CA LEU A 317 11.52 -13.01 18.44
C LEU A 317 11.47 -13.04 16.92
N SER A 318 10.76 -12.11 16.32
CA SER A 318 10.53 -12.04 14.88
C SER A 318 11.23 -10.82 14.28
N PHE A 319 11.87 -11.02 13.14
CA PHE A 319 12.44 -9.95 12.32
C PHE A 319 11.77 -9.97 10.96
N PHE A 320 11.38 -8.82 10.46
CA PHE A 320 10.86 -8.64 9.13
C PHE A 320 11.49 -7.42 8.48
N LEU A 321 11.88 -7.55 7.23
CA LEU A 321 12.43 -6.47 6.40
C LEU A 321 11.75 -6.51 5.04
N THR A 322 11.34 -5.37 4.54
CA THR A 322 10.97 -5.19 3.14
C THR A 322 11.57 -3.91 2.60
N ALA A 323 11.98 -3.94 1.32
CA ALA A 323 12.47 -2.77 0.61
C ALA A 323 11.98 -2.82 -0.84
N GLY A 324 11.68 -1.65 -1.39
CA GLY A 324 11.20 -1.50 -2.76
C GLY A 324 11.79 -0.28 -3.44
N HIS A 325 11.88 -0.34 -4.76
CA HIS A 325 12.23 0.77 -5.64
C HIS A 325 11.28 0.75 -6.83
N THR A 326 10.64 1.89 -7.11
CA THR A 326 9.70 2.04 -8.22
C THR A 326 10.07 3.25 -9.06
N THR A 327 10.01 3.13 -10.36
CA THR A 327 10.07 4.25 -11.31
C THR A 327 8.83 4.20 -12.19
N ASP A 328 8.08 5.28 -12.22
CA ASP A 328 6.85 5.41 -12.99
C ASP A 328 6.90 6.66 -13.87
N TYR A 329 6.38 6.53 -15.09
CA TYR A 329 6.33 7.61 -16.08
C TYR A 329 4.88 7.89 -16.44
N GLN A 330 4.49 9.15 -16.40
CA GLN A 330 3.14 9.60 -16.69
C GLN A 330 3.16 10.73 -17.71
N TYR A 331 2.34 10.59 -18.76
CA TYR A 331 2.00 11.65 -19.68
C TYR A 331 0.52 12.04 -19.50
N THR A 332 0.25 13.34 -19.47
CA THR A 332 -1.11 13.86 -19.29
C THR A 332 -1.33 15.04 -20.23
N ASP A 333 -2.42 15.00 -20.99
CA ASP A 333 -2.96 16.19 -21.66
C ASP A 333 -3.83 16.96 -20.67
N GLU A 334 -3.53 18.24 -20.48
CA GLU A 334 -4.18 19.11 -19.50
C GLU A 334 -4.82 20.33 -20.16
N ILE A 335 -5.99 20.71 -19.65
CA ILE A 335 -6.61 22.01 -19.95
C ILE A 335 -6.68 22.79 -18.64
N ILE A 336 -6.00 23.95 -18.60
CA ILE A 336 -6.02 24.85 -17.44
C ILE A 336 -6.88 26.04 -17.79
N ARG A 337 -8.04 26.16 -17.15
CA ARG A 337 -8.95 27.27 -17.37
C ARG A 337 -9.32 27.92 -16.04
N ASN A 338 -9.07 29.21 -15.94
CA ASN A 338 -9.43 30.02 -14.77
C ASN A 338 -10.27 31.20 -15.19
N THR A 339 -11.30 31.50 -14.39
CA THR A 339 -12.22 32.62 -14.60
C THR A 339 -12.25 33.54 -13.39
N THR A 340 -12.55 34.82 -13.62
CA THR A 340 -12.91 35.74 -12.54
C THR A 340 -14.29 35.40 -11.99
N THR A 341 -14.66 36.02 -10.88
CA THR A 341 -16.02 35.90 -10.30
C THR A 341 -17.12 36.44 -11.24
N SER A 342 -16.76 37.34 -12.18
CA SER A 342 -17.66 37.88 -13.23
C SER A 342 -17.74 36.97 -14.48
N GLY A 343 -17.06 35.79 -14.47
CA GLY A 343 -17.07 34.86 -15.59
C GLY A 343 -16.05 35.16 -16.70
N THR A 344 -15.23 36.21 -16.56
CA THR A 344 -14.20 36.52 -17.56
C THR A 344 -13.05 35.51 -17.47
N VAL A 345 -12.75 34.85 -18.59
CA VAL A 345 -11.63 33.90 -18.69
C VAL A 345 -10.32 34.66 -18.78
N TYR A 346 -9.48 34.58 -17.75
CA TYR A 346 -8.16 35.18 -17.74
C TYR A 346 -7.02 34.19 -18.01
N LYS A 347 -7.30 32.89 -17.91
CA LYS A 347 -6.37 31.83 -18.27
C LYS A 347 -7.11 30.71 -18.98
N ASP A 348 -6.66 30.33 -20.17
CA ASP A 348 -7.16 29.21 -20.95
C ASP A 348 -6.00 28.62 -21.76
N MET A 349 -5.41 27.55 -21.25
CA MET A 349 -4.20 26.96 -21.80
C MET A 349 -4.38 25.46 -21.97
N ASN A 350 -3.96 24.95 -23.13
CA ASN A 350 -3.82 23.54 -23.40
C ASN A 350 -2.38 23.13 -23.13
N GLY A 351 -2.18 22.10 -22.36
CA GLY A 351 -0.86 21.67 -21.90
C GLY A 351 -0.61 20.18 -22.05
N LYS A 352 0.66 19.86 -22.13
CA LYS A 352 1.21 18.51 -22.06
C LYS A 352 2.12 18.44 -20.84
N LYS A 353 1.81 17.53 -19.94
CA LYS A 353 2.62 17.32 -18.74
C LYS A 353 3.25 15.94 -18.76
N TYR A 354 4.53 15.92 -18.50
CA TYR A 354 5.38 14.75 -18.39
C TYR A 354 5.87 14.65 -16.94
N ALA A 355 5.69 13.51 -16.30
CA ALA A 355 6.15 13.30 -14.95
C ALA A 355 6.91 11.96 -14.83
N GLU A 356 8.07 12.00 -14.17
CA GLU A 356 8.80 10.85 -13.70
C GLU A 356 8.73 10.81 -12.19
N ASN A 357 8.19 9.72 -11.65
CA ASN A 357 8.09 9.47 -10.22
C ASN A 357 9.05 8.35 -9.85
N ILE A 358 9.93 8.60 -8.90
CA ILE A 358 10.86 7.60 -8.36
C ILE A 358 10.58 7.48 -6.87
N SER A 359 10.25 6.28 -6.41
CA SER A 359 9.97 6.00 -5.01
C SER A 359 10.84 4.87 -4.50
N GLN A 360 11.36 5.05 -3.29
CA GLN A 360 12.02 4.01 -2.52
C GLN A 360 11.35 3.91 -1.17
N LEU A 361 11.11 2.70 -0.77
CA LEU A 361 10.56 2.41 0.54
C LEU A 361 11.35 1.28 1.21
N ALA A 362 11.48 1.37 2.51
CA ALA A 362 12.04 0.32 3.34
C ALA A 362 11.29 0.27 4.68
N LEU A 363 11.01 -0.92 5.16
CA LEU A 363 10.40 -1.17 6.46
C LEU A 363 11.17 -2.29 7.14
N ALA A 364 11.62 -2.04 8.36
CA ALA A 364 12.16 -3.06 9.27
C ALA A 364 11.28 -3.14 10.51
N ASN A 365 10.87 -4.35 10.85
CA ASN A 365 10.05 -4.62 12.02
C ASN A 365 10.75 -5.67 12.87
N VAL A 366 10.77 -5.45 14.19
CA VAL A 366 11.28 -6.38 15.20
C VAL A 366 10.22 -6.56 16.26
N ASP A 367 9.72 -7.78 16.43
CA ASP A 367 8.70 -8.10 17.40
C ASP A 367 9.22 -9.13 18.41
N PHE A 368 8.98 -8.89 19.66
CA PHE A 368 9.30 -9.78 20.75
C PHE A 368 8.09 -10.04 21.64
N ASP A 369 7.67 -11.30 21.71
CA ASP A 369 6.59 -11.74 22.58
C ASP A 369 7.17 -12.44 23.81
N MET A 370 6.92 -11.92 25.02
CA MET A 370 7.42 -12.47 26.27
C MET A 370 6.28 -13.19 26.98
N GLN A 371 6.44 -14.51 27.15
CA GLN A 371 5.49 -15.40 27.83
C GLN A 371 4.04 -15.29 27.33
N ASN A 372 3.85 -14.99 26.05
CA ASN A 372 2.55 -14.75 25.42
C ASN A 372 1.67 -13.71 26.14
N ARG A 373 2.27 -12.85 26.93
CA ARG A 373 1.59 -11.90 27.81
C ARG A 373 2.04 -10.46 27.61
N HIS A 374 3.28 -10.28 27.21
CA HIS A 374 3.86 -8.97 26.94
C HIS A 374 4.39 -8.96 25.52
N HIS A 375 4.10 -7.90 24.81
CA HIS A 375 4.54 -7.70 23.43
C HIS A 375 5.33 -6.40 23.32
N ILE A 376 6.46 -6.45 22.64
CA ILE A 376 7.28 -5.28 22.31
C ILE A 376 7.53 -5.31 20.80
N SER A 377 7.24 -4.21 20.13
CA SER A 377 7.44 -4.06 18.69
C SER A 377 8.21 -2.78 18.39
N TYR A 378 9.21 -2.89 17.55
CA TYR A 378 9.95 -1.75 17.02
C TYR A 378 9.81 -1.71 15.51
N ASN A 379 9.39 -0.56 14.96
CA ASN A 379 9.27 -0.32 13.54
C ASN A 379 10.19 0.82 13.11
N LEU A 380 10.97 0.58 12.08
CA LEU A 380 11.71 1.59 11.34
C LEU A 380 11.19 1.60 9.91
N MET A 381 10.69 2.74 9.46
CA MET A 381 10.24 2.94 8.08
C MET A 381 10.98 4.11 7.46
N MET A 382 11.37 3.96 6.22
CA MET A 382 11.94 5.01 5.39
C MET A 382 11.20 5.04 4.05
N ILE A 383 10.75 6.22 3.65
CA ILE A 383 10.20 6.49 2.33
C ILE A 383 10.97 7.66 1.75
N HIS A 384 11.44 7.51 0.52
CA HIS A 384 12.01 8.57 -0.29
C HIS A 384 11.23 8.64 -1.59
N ALA A 385 10.65 9.78 -1.91
CA ALA A 385 9.83 10.00 -3.10
C ALA A 385 10.33 11.23 -3.84
N ASN A 386 10.68 11.05 -5.10
CA ASN A 386 11.07 12.12 -6.01
C ASN A 386 10.08 12.19 -7.16
N THR A 387 9.61 13.41 -7.46
CA THR A 387 8.79 13.68 -8.63
C THR A 387 9.45 14.77 -9.45
N GLN A 388 9.78 14.45 -10.70
CA GLN A 388 10.18 15.42 -11.70
C GLN A 388 9.05 15.63 -12.70
N SER A 389 8.71 16.89 -13.00
CA SER A 389 7.69 17.21 -13.99
C SER A 389 8.12 18.32 -14.94
N VAL A 390 7.73 18.16 -16.20
CA VAL A 390 7.82 19.16 -17.24
C VAL A 390 6.43 19.36 -17.83
N GLY A 391 5.93 20.60 -17.83
CA GLY A 391 4.65 20.94 -18.40
C GLY A 391 4.81 22.05 -19.43
N ASP A 392 4.37 21.79 -20.67
CA ASP A 392 4.37 22.74 -21.78
C ASP A 392 2.93 23.16 -22.10
N TYR A 393 2.62 24.42 -21.93
CA TYR A 393 1.28 24.97 -22.05
C TYR A 393 1.23 26.07 -23.09
N ASN A 394 0.26 26.02 -23.98
CA ASN A 394 -0.01 27.02 -25.00
C ASN A 394 -1.43 27.58 -24.84
N GLY A 395 -1.57 28.89 -24.93
CA GLY A 395 -2.89 29.50 -24.86
C GLY A 395 -2.91 30.89 -24.26
N LYS A 396 -4.08 31.30 -23.78
CA LYS A 396 -4.31 32.58 -23.15
C LYS A 396 -3.90 32.57 -21.68
N ASN A 397 -3.13 33.62 -21.28
CA ASN A 397 -2.84 33.85 -19.88
C ASN A 397 -2.65 35.37 -19.66
N SER A 398 -3.31 35.93 -18.65
CA SER A 398 -3.27 37.38 -18.32
C SER A 398 -1.88 37.91 -17.99
N ILE A 399 -0.89 37.06 -17.72
CA ILE A 399 0.50 37.49 -17.53
C ILE A 399 1.21 37.85 -18.86
N PHE A 400 0.63 37.48 -20.00
CA PHE A 400 1.15 37.86 -21.31
C PHE A 400 0.64 39.25 -21.72
N SER A 401 1.35 39.87 -22.67
CA SER A 401 1.01 41.21 -23.16
C SER A 401 -0.37 41.23 -23.86
N ASP A 402 -1.16 42.25 -23.62
CA ASP A 402 -2.47 42.48 -24.26
C ASP A 402 -2.37 42.66 -25.80
N ASP A 403 -1.21 43.07 -26.31
CA ASP A 403 -0.98 43.26 -27.76
C ASP A 403 -1.09 41.95 -28.57
N TYR A 404 -1.14 40.80 -27.91
CA TYR A 404 -1.24 39.47 -28.51
C TYR A 404 -2.42 38.68 -28.03
N GLU A 405 -3.49 39.34 -27.58
CA GLU A 405 -4.66 38.68 -27.01
C GLU A 405 -4.29 37.79 -25.82
N ASN A 406 -3.20 38.11 -25.11
CA ASN A 406 -2.63 37.35 -24.01
C ASN A 406 -2.24 35.91 -24.40
N LEU A 407 -1.93 35.64 -25.67
CA LEU A 407 -1.50 34.32 -26.15
C LEU A 407 0.00 34.13 -25.97
N GLY A 408 0.40 32.96 -25.51
CA GLY A 408 1.80 32.60 -25.32
C GLY A 408 2.02 31.16 -24.98
N PHE A 409 3.25 30.89 -24.60
CA PHE A 409 3.73 29.57 -24.19
C PHE A 409 4.29 29.66 -22.77
N THR A 410 3.93 28.70 -21.92
CA THR A 410 4.51 28.55 -20.57
C THR A 410 5.12 27.17 -20.47
N ARG A 411 6.41 27.09 -20.12
CA ARG A 411 7.06 25.86 -19.68
C ARG A 411 7.26 25.89 -18.18
N ARG A 412 6.70 24.92 -17.48
CA ARG A 412 6.89 24.70 -16.05
C ARG A 412 7.72 23.46 -15.83
N GLN A 413 8.82 23.58 -15.10
CA GLN A 413 9.68 22.48 -14.69
C GLN A 413 9.73 22.49 -13.16
N GLN A 414 9.56 21.33 -12.55
CA GLN A 414 9.54 21.21 -11.09
C GLN A 414 10.10 19.86 -10.68
N THR A 415 10.93 19.89 -9.64
CA THR A 415 11.44 18.69 -8.96
C THR A 415 11.10 18.77 -7.50
N ASN A 416 10.44 17.76 -6.97
CA ASN A 416 10.19 17.58 -5.54
C ASN A 416 10.95 16.33 -5.06
N ASP A 417 11.67 16.46 -3.95
CA ASP A 417 12.49 15.40 -3.35
C ASP A 417 12.13 15.31 -1.87
N ASN A 418 11.30 14.34 -1.53
CA ASN A 418 10.68 14.21 -0.22
C ASN A 418 11.19 12.94 0.49
N MET A 419 11.44 13.05 1.78
CA MET A 419 11.87 11.92 2.61
C MET A 419 11.09 11.87 3.92
N LEU A 420 10.61 10.69 4.29
CA LEU A 420 10.02 10.39 5.58
C LEU A 420 10.79 9.25 6.25
N ILE A 421 11.16 9.45 7.51
CA ILE A 421 11.73 8.41 8.38
C ILE A 421 10.86 8.33 9.62
N VAL A 422 10.39 7.13 9.93
CA VAL A 422 9.53 6.85 11.08
C VAL A 422 10.21 5.81 11.96
N ASN A 423 10.31 6.11 13.25
CA ASN A 423 10.76 5.19 14.28
C ASN A 423 9.65 5.05 15.31
N GLN A 424 9.22 3.82 15.57
CA GLN A 424 8.13 3.54 16.52
C GLN A 424 8.52 2.41 17.46
N LEU A 425 8.33 2.66 18.74
CA LEU A 425 8.41 1.62 19.77
C LEU A 425 7.02 1.47 20.38
N MET A 426 6.47 0.28 20.29
CA MET A 426 5.15 -0.05 20.83
C MET A 426 5.27 -1.20 21.81
N THR A 427 4.52 -1.13 22.89
CA THR A 427 4.51 -2.18 23.91
C THR A 427 3.09 -2.44 24.39
N ASN A 428 2.77 -3.71 24.57
CA ASN A 428 1.55 -4.16 25.24
C ASN A 428 1.92 -5.04 26.43
N TRP A 429 1.50 -4.66 27.61
CA TRP A 429 1.79 -5.36 28.87
C TRP A 429 0.52 -5.91 29.47
N GLY A 430 0.32 -7.22 29.45
CA GLY A 430 -0.75 -7.88 30.17
C GLY A 430 -0.47 -7.90 31.67
N LEU A 431 -1.00 -6.95 32.43
CA LEU A 431 -0.79 -6.83 33.88
C LEU A 431 -1.54 -7.90 34.66
N THR A 432 -2.81 -8.14 34.28
CA THR A 432 -3.66 -9.21 34.82
C THR A 432 -4.40 -9.90 33.67
N LYS A 433 -5.27 -10.88 33.96
CA LYS A 433 -6.10 -11.51 32.94
C LYS A 433 -7.12 -10.55 32.28
N SER A 434 -7.48 -9.48 33.01
CA SER A 434 -8.49 -8.49 32.57
C SER A 434 -7.94 -7.08 32.39
N LEU A 435 -6.65 -6.86 32.64
CA LEU A 435 -6.03 -5.54 32.52
C LEU A 435 -4.76 -5.61 31.69
N SER A 436 -4.72 -4.83 30.62
CA SER A 436 -3.53 -4.60 29.80
C SER A 436 -3.18 -3.12 29.76
N LEU A 437 -1.89 -2.84 29.59
CA LEU A 437 -1.35 -1.50 29.39
C LEU A 437 -0.69 -1.46 28.01
N ASP A 438 -1.19 -0.58 27.16
CA ASP A 438 -0.59 -0.25 25.88
C ASP A 438 0.17 1.05 26.00
N ALA A 439 1.44 1.05 25.61
CA ALA A 439 2.27 2.24 25.58
C ALA A 439 3.09 2.29 24.29
N GLY A 440 3.38 3.48 23.81
CA GLY A 440 4.17 3.62 22.61
C GLY A 440 4.73 5.02 22.45
N ALA A 441 5.79 5.10 21.64
CA ALA A 441 6.43 6.34 21.25
C ALA A 441 6.76 6.30 19.77
N SER A 442 6.57 7.43 19.08
CA SER A 442 6.93 7.60 17.67
C SER A 442 7.81 8.84 17.52
N TYR A 443 8.93 8.66 16.80
CA TYR A 443 9.80 9.75 16.38
C TYR A 443 9.84 9.78 14.86
N ASN A 444 9.32 10.86 14.28
CA ASN A 444 9.17 11.01 12.85
C ASN A 444 9.99 12.19 12.35
N MET A 445 10.71 11.99 11.26
CA MET A 445 11.44 13.04 10.55
C MET A 445 10.93 13.10 9.11
N VAL A 446 10.42 14.26 8.71
CA VAL A 446 10.04 14.52 7.33
C VAL A 446 10.92 15.64 6.76
N LYS A 447 11.29 15.51 5.50
CA LYS A 447 11.95 16.55 4.71
C LYS A 447 11.19 16.68 3.40
N GLY A 448 10.59 17.86 3.20
CA GLY A 448 10.09 18.30 1.91
C GLY A 448 11.12 19.22 1.29
N TYR A 449 11.59 18.91 0.09
CA TYR A 449 12.60 19.69 -0.60
C TYR A 449 12.20 19.88 -2.06
N GLU A 450 12.23 21.12 -2.52
CA GLU A 450 12.01 21.50 -3.91
C GLU A 450 13.31 22.10 -4.50
N PRO A 451 14.22 21.24 -4.99
CA PRO A 451 15.54 21.68 -5.42
C PRO A 451 15.52 22.51 -6.70
N ASP A 452 14.48 22.35 -7.51
CA ASP A 452 14.42 23.03 -8.82
C ASP A 452 12.97 23.32 -9.21
N ARG A 453 12.66 24.62 -9.36
CA ARG A 453 11.40 25.11 -9.91
C ARG A 453 11.70 26.21 -10.93
N ARG A 454 11.23 26.03 -12.16
CA ARG A 454 11.40 26.99 -13.24
C ARG A 454 10.11 27.20 -13.98
N ILE A 455 9.83 28.45 -14.30
CA ILE A 455 8.66 28.84 -15.09
C ILE A 455 9.15 29.80 -16.17
N ASN A 456 9.09 29.37 -17.42
CA ASN A 456 9.44 30.19 -18.57
C ASN A 456 8.17 30.59 -19.30
N ASN A 457 7.94 31.90 -19.44
CA ASN A 457 6.82 32.46 -20.14
C ASN A 457 7.30 33.18 -21.41
N LEU A 458 6.81 32.77 -22.54
CA LEU A 458 7.20 33.31 -23.85
C LEU A 458 5.97 33.84 -24.56
N THR A 459 6.05 35.09 -25.06
CA THR A 459 5.02 35.69 -25.91
C THR A 459 5.51 35.73 -27.36
N LYS A 460 4.58 35.64 -28.31
CA LYS A 460 4.88 35.76 -29.73
C LYS A 460 5.18 37.24 -30.06
N ARG A 461 6.39 37.58 -30.43
CA ARG A 461 6.76 38.94 -30.81
C ARG A 461 6.21 39.27 -32.22
N LYS A 462 5.46 40.38 -32.40
CA LYS A 462 5.16 40.92 -33.72
C LYS A 462 6.47 41.32 -34.37
N THR A 463 6.82 40.69 -35.45
CA THR A 463 7.86 41.19 -36.32
C THR A 463 7.29 42.46 -36.94
N ALA A 464 7.81 43.62 -36.54
CA ALA A 464 7.44 44.89 -37.24
C ALA A 464 7.81 44.73 -38.70
N ILE A 465 6.83 44.67 -39.55
CA ILE A 465 7.04 44.82 -41.00
C ILE A 465 7.47 46.28 -41.15
N ARG A 466 8.75 46.51 -41.30
CA ARG A 466 9.25 47.81 -41.79
C ARG A 466 8.82 47.89 -43.26
N CYS A 467 7.82 48.71 -43.54
CA CYS A 467 7.57 49.24 -44.86
C CYS A 467 8.67 50.18 -45.26
#